data_65ea799c5e2451fce4812b33bc81519b
#
_entry.id   65ea799c5e2451fce4812b33bc81519b
#
_cell.length_a   1.000
_cell.length_b   1.000
_cell.length_c   1.000
_cell.angle_alpha   90.00
_cell.angle_beta   90.00
_cell.angle_gamma   90.00
#
_symmetry.space_group_name_H-M   'P 1'
#
loop_
_entity.id
_entity.type
_entity.pdbx_description
1 polymer ?
#
loop_
_entity_poly.entity_id
_entity_poly.type
_entity_poly.pdbx_seq_one_letter_code
_entity_poly.pdbx_strand_id
1 'polypeptide(L)'
;MNPVWSPDSRWIAYARRLDTQYRAVFVHDTETGETHQLTDGMADAIDPVWDEGGDYLYFLASTDFGLNTGWLDMTGYDRPATRSLYVAVLDEDGISPFVPRSDEEGDEEAEAGGDGDEAEDAEEVQVGIDPDGIMDRIVAAPSLPARHYPGLAPGPEGHVFVLESVPNEQGAVLHRYSLEDREP
;
A
#
# COMPACT_ATOMS: atom_id res chain seq x y z
N MET A 1 3.52 12.97 9.11
CA MET A 1 2.60 12.94 7.96
C MET A 1 3.44 13.10 6.71
N ASN A 2 3.39 12.14 5.82
CA ASN A 2 4.02 12.23 4.50
C ASN A 2 2.89 12.18 3.47
N PRO A 3 2.33 13.34 3.06
CA PRO A 3 1.34 13.35 1.99
C PRO A 3 2.02 12.99 0.66
N VAL A 4 1.35 12.18 -0.15
CA VAL A 4 1.81 11.76 -1.47
C VAL A 4 0.73 12.02 -2.51
N TRP A 5 1.14 12.57 -3.64
CA TRP A 5 0.27 12.82 -4.78
C TRP A 5 0.02 11.55 -5.57
N SER A 6 -1.20 11.38 -6.07
CA SER A 6 -1.51 10.36 -7.07
C SER A 6 -0.80 10.61 -8.40
N PRO A 7 -0.61 9.59 -9.24
CA PRO A 7 0.04 9.74 -10.55
C PRO A 7 -0.63 10.79 -11.44
N ASP A 8 -1.96 10.89 -11.41
CA ASP A 8 -2.75 11.87 -12.15
C ASP A 8 -2.75 13.29 -11.53
N SER A 9 -2.10 13.47 -10.38
CA SER A 9 -2.03 14.73 -9.64
C SER A 9 -3.38 15.27 -9.13
N ARG A 10 -4.41 14.43 -9.06
CA ARG A 10 -5.73 14.80 -8.54
C ARG A 10 -5.87 14.56 -7.04
N TRP A 11 -5.34 13.42 -6.54
CA TRP A 11 -5.54 13.00 -5.17
C TRP A 11 -4.29 13.17 -4.30
N ILE A 12 -4.51 13.38 -3.01
CA ILE A 12 -3.45 13.39 -2.00
C ILE A 12 -3.77 12.31 -0.97
N ALA A 13 -2.92 11.28 -0.86
CA ALA A 13 -3.00 10.29 0.21
C ALA A 13 -2.11 10.68 1.39
N TYR A 14 -2.58 10.48 2.61
CA TYR A 14 -1.82 10.77 3.84
C TYR A 14 -2.32 9.94 5.02
N ALA A 15 -1.46 9.75 6.02
CA ALA A 15 -1.85 9.16 7.29
C ALA A 15 -2.12 10.25 8.33
N ARG A 16 -3.25 10.18 9.05
CA ARG A 16 -3.65 11.10 10.10
C ARG A 16 -3.94 10.34 11.40
N ARG A 17 -3.49 10.89 12.52
CA ARG A 17 -3.79 10.35 13.85
C ARG A 17 -5.24 10.66 14.22
N LEU A 18 -5.94 9.63 14.68
CA LEU A 18 -7.30 9.70 15.21
C LEU A 18 -7.29 9.95 16.73
N ASP A 19 -8.46 10.20 17.32
CA ASP A 19 -8.62 10.35 18.77
C ASP A 19 -8.24 9.07 19.52
N THR A 20 -8.34 7.90 18.88
CA THR A 20 -7.86 6.61 19.38
C THR A 20 -6.35 6.51 19.51
N GLN A 21 -5.60 7.50 19.03
CA GLN A 21 -4.15 7.55 18.90
C GLN A 21 -3.57 6.66 17.79
N TYR A 22 -4.36 5.82 17.13
CA TYR A 22 -3.99 5.14 15.90
C TYR A 22 -4.06 6.09 14.71
N ARG A 23 -3.29 5.80 13.67
CA ARG A 23 -3.35 6.52 12.40
C ARG A 23 -4.26 5.78 11.44
N ALA A 24 -4.98 6.53 10.64
CA ALA A 24 -5.74 6.02 9.52
C ALA A 24 -5.25 6.68 8.22
N VAL A 25 -5.39 5.98 7.11
CA VAL A 25 -5.12 6.49 5.78
C VAL A 25 -6.34 7.26 5.28
N PHE A 26 -6.07 8.43 4.74
CA PHE A 26 -7.05 9.33 4.12
C PHE A 26 -6.61 9.67 2.70
N VAL A 27 -7.59 9.94 1.86
CA VAL A 27 -7.39 10.54 0.54
C VAL A 27 -8.19 11.84 0.45
N HIS A 28 -7.61 12.83 -0.20
CA HIS A 28 -8.23 14.13 -0.42
C HIS A 28 -8.31 14.39 -1.93
N ASP A 29 -9.51 14.63 -2.44
CA ASP A 29 -9.73 15.05 -3.81
C ASP A 29 -9.49 16.56 -3.91
N THR A 30 -8.53 16.97 -4.70
CA THR A 30 -8.17 18.39 -4.86
C THR A 30 -9.14 19.14 -5.78
N GLU A 31 -9.92 18.44 -6.59
CA GLU A 31 -10.93 19.03 -7.46
C GLU A 31 -12.23 19.34 -6.72
N THR A 32 -12.72 18.38 -5.93
CA THR A 32 -13.98 18.54 -5.18
C THR A 32 -13.77 19.13 -3.79
N GLY A 33 -12.56 19.01 -3.23
CA GLY A 33 -12.23 19.38 -1.86
C GLY A 33 -12.72 18.37 -0.81
N GLU A 34 -13.23 17.22 -1.23
CA GLU A 34 -13.70 16.18 -0.33
C GLU A 34 -12.55 15.34 0.23
N THR A 35 -12.75 14.78 1.41
CA THR A 35 -11.75 13.92 2.07
C THR A 35 -12.42 12.66 2.55
N HIS A 36 -11.86 11.51 2.17
CA HIS A 36 -12.37 10.20 2.55
C HIS A 36 -11.37 9.48 3.43
N GLN A 37 -11.87 8.80 4.46
CA GLN A 37 -11.07 7.91 5.30
C GLN A 37 -11.11 6.51 4.70
N LEU A 38 -9.95 5.96 4.30
CA LEU A 38 -9.88 4.65 3.66
C LEU A 38 -9.77 3.50 4.66
N THR A 39 -9.08 3.69 5.79
CA THR A 39 -8.94 2.66 6.82
C THR A 39 -9.72 3.04 8.08
N ASP A 40 -10.33 2.06 8.74
CA ASP A 40 -11.26 2.25 9.87
C ASP A 40 -10.60 2.77 11.16
N GLY A 41 -9.26 2.74 11.25
CA GLY A 41 -8.50 3.15 12.45
C GLY A 41 -8.46 2.09 13.54
N MET A 42 -8.83 0.84 13.26
CA MET A 42 -8.67 -0.29 14.18
C MET A 42 -7.22 -0.82 14.20
N ALA A 43 -6.45 -0.51 13.17
CA ALA A 43 -5.01 -0.73 13.09
C ALA A 43 -4.29 0.60 12.87
N ASP A 44 -3.00 0.68 13.27
CA ASP A 44 -2.19 1.88 13.04
C ASP A 44 -1.63 1.85 11.63
N ALA A 45 -2.29 2.53 10.69
CA ALA A 45 -1.94 2.58 9.27
C ALA A 45 -1.05 3.79 8.96
N ILE A 46 0.03 3.56 8.20
CA ILE A 46 1.05 4.57 7.88
C ILE A 46 1.54 4.46 6.44
N ASP A 47 2.23 5.49 6.01
CA ASP A 47 3.01 5.59 4.76
C ASP A 47 2.24 5.09 3.52
N PRO A 48 1.11 5.74 3.17
CA PRO A 48 0.45 5.44 1.92
C PRO A 48 1.36 5.78 0.74
N VAL A 49 1.38 4.90 -0.27
CA VAL A 49 2.14 5.05 -1.51
C VAL A 49 1.25 4.60 -2.67
N TRP A 50 1.14 5.42 -3.70
CA TRP A 50 0.38 5.09 -4.91
C TRP A 50 1.13 4.10 -5.77
N ASP A 51 0.39 3.21 -6.40
CA ASP A 51 0.87 2.48 -7.56
C ASP A 51 1.01 3.44 -8.75
N GLU A 52 2.00 3.24 -9.61
CA GLU A 52 2.22 4.09 -10.79
C GLU A 52 1.07 3.98 -11.80
N GLY A 53 0.43 2.81 -11.92
CA GLY A 53 -0.77 2.58 -12.72
C GLY A 53 -2.03 3.26 -12.19
N GLY A 54 -2.07 3.63 -10.91
CA GLY A 54 -3.18 4.36 -10.29
C GLY A 54 -4.31 3.48 -9.74
N ASP A 55 -4.27 2.16 -9.92
CA ASP A 55 -5.33 1.23 -9.48
C ASP A 55 -5.26 0.89 -8.00
N TYR A 56 -4.05 1.01 -7.41
CA TYR A 56 -3.78 0.56 -6.05
C TYR A 56 -3.16 1.64 -5.18
N LEU A 57 -3.45 1.55 -3.88
CA LEU A 57 -2.76 2.30 -2.84
C LEU A 57 -2.14 1.32 -1.83
N TYR A 58 -0.84 1.35 -1.71
CA TYR A 58 -0.09 0.57 -0.73
C TYR A 58 -0.01 1.31 0.60
N PHE A 59 -0.04 0.59 1.70
CA PHE A 59 0.25 1.16 3.03
C PHE A 59 0.71 0.08 4.01
N LEU A 60 1.34 0.50 5.09
CA LEU A 60 1.73 -0.37 6.19
C LEU A 60 0.72 -0.26 7.33
N ALA A 61 0.31 -1.40 7.91
CA ALA A 61 -0.54 -1.37 9.09
C ALA A 61 -0.04 -2.32 10.19
N SER A 62 -0.32 -1.93 11.45
CA SER A 62 0.07 -2.65 12.66
C SER A 62 -1.12 -2.79 13.60
N THR A 63 -1.30 -4.00 14.13
CA THR A 63 -2.26 -4.29 15.21
C THR A 63 -1.60 -4.33 16.58
N ASP A 64 -0.29 -4.25 16.67
CA ASP A 64 0.50 -4.31 17.90
C ASP A 64 1.14 -2.97 18.31
N PHE A 65 0.89 -1.90 17.54
CA PHE A 65 1.42 -0.55 17.78
C PHE A 65 1.12 -0.02 19.20
N GLY A 66 -0.07 -0.32 19.74
CA GLY A 66 -0.50 0.13 21.05
C GLY A 66 0.37 -0.38 22.22
N LEU A 67 1.11 -1.46 22.01
CA LEU A 67 2.01 -2.04 23.01
C LEU A 67 3.32 -1.26 23.18
N ASN A 68 3.63 -0.33 22.30
CA ASN A 68 4.89 0.42 22.23
C ASN A 68 4.70 1.94 22.38
N THR A 69 3.68 2.40 23.09
CA THR A 69 3.30 3.83 23.09
C THR A 69 3.88 4.68 24.20
N GLY A 70 4.61 4.13 25.16
CA GLY A 70 5.03 4.89 26.34
C GLY A 70 6.53 4.90 26.58
N TRP A 71 7.21 6.04 26.39
CA TRP A 71 8.61 6.17 26.81
C TRP A 71 8.79 6.16 28.34
N LEU A 72 7.72 6.40 29.11
CA LEU A 72 7.68 6.29 30.57
C LEU A 72 7.39 4.87 31.04
N ASP A 73 6.79 4.05 30.18
CA ASP A 73 6.53 2.64 30.44
C ASP A 73 7.49 1.77 29.64
N MET A 74 8.49 1.23 30.30
CA MET A 74 9.53 0.41 29.69
C MET A 74 9.07 -1.00 29.32
N THR A 75 7.82 -1.37 29.61
CA THR A 75 7.31 -2.72 29.34
C THR A 75 7.21 -3.05 27.85
N GLY A 76 7.06 -2.04 26.99
CA GLY A 76 7.04 -2.19 25.54
C GLY A 76 8.39 -2.02 24.84
N TYR A 77 9.47 -1.74 25.60
CA TYR A 77 10.77 -1.39 25.00
C TYR A 77 11.37 -2.49 24.11
N ASP A 78 11.18 -3.74 24.51
CA ASP A 78 11.67 -4.91 23.74
C ASP A 78 10.66 -5.43 22.71
N ARG A 79 9.56 -4.71 22.47
CA ARG A 79 8.51 -5.11 21.53
C ARG A 79 8.34 -4.02 20.48
N PRO A 80 9.19 -3.98 19.45
CA PRO A 80 9.00 -3.05 18.33
C PRO A 80 7.68 -3.37 17.63
N ALA A 81 6.93 -2.33 17.23
CA ALA A 81 5.72 -2.51 16.46
C ALA A 81 6.07 -3.18 15.13
N THR A 82 5.40 -4.29 14.84
CA THR A 82 5.50 -4.96 13.54
C THR A 82 4.40 -4.45 12.62
N ARG A 83 4.64 -4.47 11.31
CA ARG A 83 3.70 -4.04 10.29
C ARG A 83 3.63 -5.05 9.16
N SER A 84 2.47 -5.14 8.54
CA SER A 84 2.28 -5.86 7.29
C SER A 84 2.01 -4.86 6.18
N LEU A 85 2.34 -5.24 4.95
CA LEU A 85 1.97 -4.50 3.75
C LEU A 85 0.52 -4.83 3.38
N TYR A 86 -0.25 -3.80 3.08
CA TYR A 86 -1.61 -3.89 2.57
C TYR A 86 -1.74 -3.16 1.25
N VAL A 87 -2.67 -3.64 0.44
CA VAL A 87 -3.03 -3.08 -0.85
C VAL A 87 -4.51 -2.75 -0.82
N ALA A 88 -4.88 -1.51 -1.07
CA ALA A 88 -6.26 -1.09 -1.31
C ALA A 88 -6.51 -1.05 -2.81
N VAL A 89 -7.51 -1.77 -3.29
CA VAL A 89 -8.03 -1.65 -4.65
C VAL A 89 -8.99 -0.46 -4.67
N LEU A 90 -8.71 0.53 -5.48
CA LEU A 90 -9.35 1.84 -5.39
C LEU A 90 -10.74 1.87 -6.04
N ASP A 91 -10.88 1.27 -7.20
CA ASP A 91 -12.13 1.14 -7.94
C ASP A 91 -12.99 0.00 -7.37
N GLU A 92 -14.32 0.17 -7.35
CA GLU A 92 -15.25 -0.87 -6.86
C GLU A 92 -15.28 -2.10 -7.76
N ASP A 93 -15.09 -1.91 -9.07
CA ASP A 93 -15.01 -2.97 -10.08
C ASP A 93 -13.57 -3.48 -10.28
N GLY A 94 -12.61 -2.91 -9.55
CA GLY A 94 -11.19 -3.23 -9.66
C GLY A 94 -10.87 -4.67 -9.23
N ILE A 95 -9.94 -5.28 -9.94
CA ILE A 95 -9.53 -6.67 -9.68
C ILE A 95 -8.51 -6.71 -8.53
N SER A 96 -8.77 -7.55 -7.53
CA SER A 96 -7.79 -7.79 -6.48
C SER A 96 -6.54 -8.46 -7.06
N PRO A 97 -5.32 -7.94 -6.79
CA PRO A 97 -4.09 -8.53 -7.33
C PRO A 97 -3.79 -9.93 -6.76
N PHE A 98 -4.52 -10.35 -5.72
CA PHE A 98 -4.30 -11.61 -5.02
C PHE A 98 -5.42 -12.64 -5.23
N VAL A 99 -6.25 -12.48 -6.26
CA VAL A 99 -7.22 -13.51 -6.66
C VAL A 99 -6.48 -14.84 -6.89
N PRO A 100 -7.00 -15.99 -6.39
CA PRO A 100 -6.41 -17.28 -6.71
C PRO A 100 -6.30 -17.50 -8.21
N ARG A 101 -5.09 -17.79 -8.70
CA ARG A 101 -4.90 -18.17 -10.11
C ARG A 101 -5.35 -19.62 -10.27
N SER A 102 -6.17 -19.91 -11.30
CA SER A 102 -6.48 -21.28 -11.68
C SER A 102 -5.26 -21.87 -12.39
N ASP A 103 -4.87 -23.09 -12.03
CA ASP A 103 -3.79 -23.82 -12.71
C ASP A 103 -4.14 -24.11 -14.21
N GLU A 104 -5.42 -23.95 -14.58
CA GLU A 104 -5.91 -24.19 -15.95
C GLU A 104 -5.88 -22.92 -16.83
N GLU A 105 -5.72 -21.73 -16.26
CA GLU A 105 -5.67 -20.45 -17.02
C GLU A 105 -4.24 -19.99 -17.33
N GLY A 106 -3.22 -20.73 -16.92
CA GLY A 106 -1.81 -20.34 -17.00
C GLY A 106 -1.18 -20.40 -18.40
N ASP A 107 -1.83 -20.94 -19.41
CA ASP A 107 -1.20 -21.21 -20.73
C ASP A 107 -1.77 -20.39 -21.92
N GLU A 108 -2.79 -19.54 -21.73
CA GLU A 108 -3.42 -18.84 -22.87
C GLU A 108 -3.11 -17.35 -23.02
N GLU A 109 -2.48 -16.68 -22.05
CA GLU A 109 -2.17 -15.22 -22.14
C GLU A 109 -0.70 -14.87 -22.43
N ALA A 110 0.18 -15.83 -22.66
CA ALA A 110 1.60 -15.59 -22.91
C ALA A 110 1.99 -15.35 -24.39
N GLU A 111 1.05 -15.26 -25.33
CA GLU A 111 1.36 -15.10 -26.77
C GLU A 111 0.76 -13.84 -27.43
N ALA A 112 0.73 -12.71 -26.79
CA ALA A 112 0.41 -11.43 -27.43
C ALA A 112 1.56 -10.39 -27.28
N GLY A 113 2.80 -10.83 -27.38
CA GLY A 113 3.97 -9.98 -27.49
C GLY A 113 4.39 -9.82 -28.94
N GLY A 114 3.66 -9.03 -29.71
CA GLY A 114 4.06 -8.61 -31.07
C GLY A 114 5.04 -7.46 -31.01
N ASP A 115 6.24 -7.71 -31.52
CA ASP A 115 7.27 -6.75 -31.89
C ASP A 115 6.65 -5.59 -32.73
N GLY A 116 6.52 -4.43 -32.12
CA GLY A 116 6.01 -3.21 -32.75
C GLY A 116 6.54 -2.00 -32.01
N ASP A 117 7.68 -1.48 -32.47
CA ASP A 117 8.26 -0.19 -32.11
C ASP A 117 7.34 0.94 -32.65
N GLU A 118 6.23 1.16 -31.98
CA GLU A 118 5.41 2.36 -32.13
C GLU A 118 5.39 3.05 -30.78
N ALA A 119 5.82 4.31 -30.75
CA ALA A 119 5.70 5.17 -29.59
C ALA A 119 4.21 5.26 -29.24
N GLU A 120 3.75 4.43 -28.31
CA GLU A 120 2.43 4.54 -27.71
C GLU A 120 2.37 5.91 -27.03
N ASP A 121 1.40 6.73 -27.46
CA ASP A 121 0.97 7.88 -26.68
C ASP A 121 0.67 7.32 -25.27
N ALA A 122 1.47 7.70 -24.29
CA ALA A 122 1.26 7.28 -22.90
C ALA A 122 -0.17 7.71 -22.53
N GLU A 123 -1.09 6.77 -22.39
CA GLU A 123 -2.43 7.06 -21.88
C GLU A 123 -2.24 7.75 -20.53
N GLU A 124 -2.85 8.93 -20.39
CA GLU A 124 -2.79 9.66 -19.11
C GLU A 124 -3.43 8.79 -18.04
N VAL A 125 -2.64 8.40 -17.02
CA VAL A 125 -3.14 7.64 -15.88
C VAL A 125 -4.25 8.45 -15.22
N GLN A 126 -5.40 7.83 -14.97
CA GLN A 126 -6.52 8.41 -14.24
C GLN A 126 -6.79 7.57 -12.99
N VAL A 127 -6.81 8.21 -11.83
CA VAL A 127 -7.09 7.55 -10.56
C VAL A 127 -8.56 7.74 -10.20
N GLY A 128 -9.32 6.65 -10.21
CA GLY A 128 -10.68 6.57 -9.70
C GLY A 128 -10.67 5.99 -8.28
N ILE A 129 -11.44 6.60 -7.37
CA ILE A 129 -11.57 6.08 -6.00
C ILE A 129 -13.04 5.98 -5.64
N ASP A 130 -13.48 4.78 -5.30
CA ASP A 130 -14.77 4.50 -4.69
C ASP A 130 -14.60 4.29 -3.19
N PRO A 131 -14.91 5.29 -2.36
CA PRO A 131 -14.69 5.20 -0.92
C PRO A 131 -15.66 4.26 -0.23
N ASP A 132 -16.84 4.04 -0.80
CA ASP A 132 -17.85 3.16 -0.24
C ASP A 132 -17.41 1.68 -0.33
N GLY A 133 -17.44 0.98 0.81
CA GLY A 133 -17.02 -0.42 0.86
C GLY A 133 -15.52 -0.68 0.66
N ILE A 134 -14.68 0.35 0.62
CA ILE A 134 -13.24 0.19 0.35
C ILE A 134 -12.52 -0.73 1.34
N MET A 135 -13.02 -0.83 2.58
CA MET A 135 -12.46 -1.74 3.59
C MET A 135 -12.51 -3.21 3.16
N ASP A 136 -13.52 -3.60 2.37
CA ASP A 136 -13.66 -4.96 1.85
C ASP A 136 -12.69 -5.25 0.69
N ARG A 137 -12.10 -4.18 0.12
CA ARG A 137 -11.12 -4.23 -0.96
C ARG A 137 -9.68 -4.00 -0.49
N ILE A 138 -9.46 -3.94 0.82
CA ILE A 138 -8.12 -3.90 1.42
C ILE A 138 -7.64 -5.31 1.69
N VAL A 139 -6.56 -5.71 1.06
CA VAL A 139 -6.00 -7.05 1.15
C VAL A 139 -4.56 -7.03 1.66
N ALA A 140 -4.19 -8.01 2.49
CA ALA A 140 -2.81 -8.14 2.95
C ALA A 140 -1.94 -8.74 1.84
N ALA A 141 -0.76 -8.17 1.63
CA ALA A 141 0.22 -8.70 0.69
C ALA A 141 0.74 -10.07 1.18
N PRO A 142 0.60 -11.14 0.39
CA PRO A 142 1.12 -12.45 0.75
C PRO A 142 2.65 -12.46 0.73
N SER A 143 3.26 -13.51 1.27
CA SER A 143 4.69 -13.78 1.24
C SER A 143 5.60 -12.73 1.90
N LEU A 144 5.07 -11.61 2.39
CA LEU A 144 5.82 -10.61 3.15
C LEU A 144 5.40 -10.67 4.64
N PRO A 145 6.21 -11.30 5.52
CA PRO A 145 5.85 -11.45 6.93
C PRO A 145 5.82 -10.10 7.65
N ALA A 146 5.00 -9.99 8.69
CA ALA A 146 4.97 -8.80 9.54
C ALA A 146 6.33 -8.62 10.25
N ARG A 147 6.98 -7.47 10.02
CA ARG A 147 8.28 -7.10 10.59
C ARG A 147 8.34 -5.61 10.93
N HIS A 148 9.49 -5.15 11.37
CA HIS A 148 9.71 -3.74 11.63
C HIS A 148 9.97 -3.00 10.30
N TYR A 149 8.88 -2.59 9.65
CA TYR A 149 8.91 -1.77 8.44
C TYR A 149 8.70 -0.30 8.81
N PRO A 150 9.74 0.55 8.75
CA PRO A 150 9.63 1.98 9.04
C PRO A 150 8.96 2.77 7.92
N GLY A 151 8.90 2.26 6.68
CA GLY A 151 8.30 2.99 5.58
C GLY A 151 8.26 2.25 4.25
N LEU A 152 7.54 2.87 3.31
CA LEU A 152 7.44 2.47 1.91
C LEU A 152 8.04 3.53 0.99
N ALA A 153 8.38 3.11 -0.22
CA ALA A 153 8.72 4.01 -1.32
C ALA A 153 8.05 3.53 -2.61
N PRO A 154 7.68 4.46 -3.52
CA PRO A 154 7.05 4.09 -4.78
C PRO A 154 8.01 3.27 -5.66
N GLY A 155 7.46 2.32 -6.38
CA GLY A 155 8.11 1.54 -7.42
C GLY A 155 7.43 1.77 -8.77
N PRO A 156 7.89 1.12 -9.84
CA PRO A 156 7.14 1.05 -11.08
C PRO A 156 5.79 0.39 -10.87
N GLU A 157 4.92 0.48 -11.87
CA GLU A 157 3.59 -0.16 -11.86
C GLU A 157 3.65 -1.61 -11.35
N GLY A 158 2.73 -1.95 -10.47
CA GLY A 158 2.66 -3.26 -9.82
C GLY A 158 3.76 -3.54 -8.78
N HIS A 159 4.59 -2.55 -8.43
CA HIS A 159 5.68 -2.74 -7.48
C HIS A 159 5.68 -1.68 -6.38
N VAL A 160 6.14 -2.09 -5.20
CA VAL A 160 6.40 -1.16 -4.09
C VAL A 160 7.68 -1.56 -3.36
N PHE A 161 8.46 -0.57 -2.93
CA PHE A 161 9.64 -0.81 -2.11
C PHE A 161 9.28 -0.73 -0.62
N VAL A 162 9.66 -1.78 0.12
CA VAL A 162 9.44 -1.90 1.56
C VAL A 162 10.78 -1.81 2.28
N LEU A 163 10.92 -0.85 3.17
CA LEU A 163 12.11 -0.69 3.97
C LEU A 163 11.97 -1.50 5.26
N GLU A 164 12.93 -2.38 5.55
CA GLU A 164 13.00 -3.17 6.78
C GLU A 164 14.14 -2.71 7.67
N SER A 165 13.85 -2.47 8.94
CA SER A 165 14.85 -2.24 9.96
C SER A 165 15.12 -3.54 10.70
N VAL A 166 16.34 -4.09 10.53
CA VAL A 166 16.75 -5.34 11.19
C VAL A 166 17.40 -5.03 12.53
N PRO A 167 16.93 -5.63 13.64
CA PRO A 167 17.52 -5.39 14.96
C PRO A 167 19.02 -5.73 14.99
N ASN A 168 19.80 -4.83 15.60
CA ASN A 168 21.26 -4.93 15.75
C ASN A 168 22.08 -4.85 14.45
N GLU A 169 21.47 -4.52 13.33
CA GLU A 169 22.18 -4.20 12.09
C GLU A 169 22.22 -2.69 11.85
N GLN A 170 23.30 -2.22 11.22
CA GLN A 170 23.41 -0.84 10.78
C GLN A 170 22.82 -0.72 9.37
N GLY A 171 21.89 0.22 9.18
CA GLY A 171 21.22 0.41 7.92
C GLY A 171 19.84 -0.24 7.89
N ALA A 172 19.32 -0.45 6.68
CA ALA A 172 18.04 -1.06 6.43
C ALA A 172 18.11 -1.97 5.22
N VAL A 173 17.26 -2.98 5.16
CA VAL A 173 17.08 -3.85 3.99
C VAL A 173 15.95 -3.26 3.15
N LEU A 174 16.16 -3.19 1.85
CA LEU A 174 15.15 -2.75 0.90
C LEU A 174 14.62 -3.99 0.17
N HIS A 175 13.33 -4.25 0.32
CA HIS A 175 12.62 -5.28 -0.43
C HIS A 175 11.86 -4.62 -1.58
N ARG A 176 11.88 -5.23 -2.76
CA ARG A 176 11.01 -4.86 -3.87
C ARG A 176 9.88 -5.88 -3.94
N TYR A 177 8.70 -5.51 -3.51
CA TYR A 177 7.53 -6.35 -3.59
C TYR A 177 6.85 -6.21 -4.95
N SER A 178 6.55 -7.34 -5.61
CA SER A 178 5.83 -7.42 -6.87
C SER A 178 4.41 -7.94 -6.64
N LEU A 179 3.40 -7.26 -7.20
CA LEU A 179 2.01 -7.74 -7.18
C LEU A 179 1.83 -8.97 -8.05
N GLU A 180 2.54 -9.04 -9.17
CA GLU A 180 2.48 -10.15 -10.11
C GLU A 180 3.07 -11.42 -9.53
N ASP A 181 4.30 -11.35 -9.01
CA ASP A 181 5.00 -12.49 -8.40
C ASP A 181 4.45 -12.83 -7.02
N ARG A 182 3.81 -11.85 -6.34
CA ARG A 182 3.32 -11.95 -4.95
C ARG A 182 4.43 -12.23 -3.94
N GLU A 183 5.61 -11.76 -4.25
CA GLU A 183 6.85 -11.99 -3.48
C GLU A 183 7.68 -10.69 -3.35
N PRO A 184 8.50 -10.58 -2.27
CA PRO A 184 9.43 -9.47 -2.07
C PRO A 184 10.73 -9.63 -2.85
#